data_2b95d105e9cccf16fbb3c824cec7252b
#
_entry.id   2b95d105e9cccf16fbb3c824cec7252b
#
_cell.length_a   1.000
_cell.length_b   1.000
_cell.length_c   1.000
_cell.angle_alpha   90.00
_cell.angle_beta   90.00
_cell.angle_gamma   90.00
#
_symmetry.space_group_name_H-M   'P 1'
#
loop_
_entity.id
_entity.type
_entity.pdbx_description
1 polymer ?
#
loop_
_entity_poly.entity_id
_entity_poly.type
_entity_poly.pdbx_seq_one_letter_code
_entity_poly.pdbx_strand_id
1 'polypeptide(L)'
;GESYDCEIAVERVLEGVQGLINKSQGFNIDKILFCIGNDILHIDNVYGQTTKGTHQDTDGKWWEHYEIALMLYVKCVEMLRYIAPVDVIHSMSNHDYQSGFHLAHTLKSWFRKADDVRFDISVAHRKYYVYGENFIGLEHGDGAKMDNLPLLMAQEQPEMWAKTKYRYFYLHHIHHKVKHKWLDAKDYIGVTVEYMRSPSSADSWHSRKGF
;
A
#
# COMPACT_ATOMS: atom_id res chain seq x y z
N GLY A 1 17.62 18.62 3.23
CA GLY A 1 16.97 17.33 3.00
C GLY A 1 17.26 16.88 1.58
N GLU A 2 17.20 15.60 1.30
CA GLU A 2 17.27 15.10 -0.07
C GLU A 2 16.10 15.69 -0.86
N SER A 3 16.35 16.10 -2.12
CA SER A 3 15.27 16.43 -3.04
C SER A 3 14.47 15.16 -3.33
N TYR A 4 13.16 15.27 -3.38
CA TYR A 4 12.27 14.17 -3.70
C TYR A 4 11.19 14.69 -4.65
N ASP A 5 11.15 14.13 -5.82
CA ASP A 5 10.25 14.46 -6.91
C ASP A 5 9.62 13.19 -7.49
N CYS A 6 8.74 13.35 -8.46
CA CYS A 6 8.07 12.23 -9.11
C CYS A 6 9.02 11.26 -9.81
N GLU A 7 10.13 11.75 -10.38
CA GLU A 7 11.09 10.91 -11.09
C GLU A 7 11.82 9.98 -10.11
N ILE A 8 12.31 10.54 -8.99
CA ILE A 8 12.92 9.78 -7.89
C ILE A 8 11.94 8.79 -7.28
N ALA A 9 10.66 9.19 -7.11
CA ALA A 9 9.61 8.31 -6.60
C ALA A 9 9.41 7.08 -7.49
N VAL A 10 9.30 7.29 -8.81
CA VAL A 10 9.13 6.21 -9.80
C VAL A 10 10.33 5.27 -9.78
N GLU A 11 11.56 5.80 -9.81
CA GLU A 11 12.79 5.02 -9.78
C GLU A 11 12.84 4.12 -8.53
N ARG A 12 12.65 4.69 -7.34
CA ARG A 12 12.69 3.96 -6.06
C ARG A 12 11.66 2.84 -5.98
N VAL A 13 10.44 3.08 -6.45
CA VAL A 13 9.40 2.04 -6.44
C VAL A 13 9.76 0.90 -7.41
N LEU A 14 10.21 1.23 -8.61
CA LEU A 14 10.61 0.21 -9.60
C LEU A 14 11.82 -0.60 -9.13
N GLU A 15 12.83 0.05 -8.55
CA GLU A 15 13.97 -0.63 -7.95
C GLU A 15 13.55 -1.53 -6.79
N GLY A 16 12.60 -1.05 -5.94
CA GLY A 16 12.04 -1.83 -4.85
C GLY A 16 11.33 -3.09 -5.34
N VAL A 17 10.47 -2.97 -6.36
CA VAL A 17 9.77 -4.11 -6.97
C VAL A 17 10.78 -5.07 -7.61
N GLN A 18 11.75 -4.56 -8.38
CA GLN A 18 12.79 -5.39 -8.98
C GLN A 18 13.65 -6.10 -7.91
N GLY A 19 13.96 -5.40 -6.82
CA GLY A 19 14.69 -5.97 -5.70
C GLY A 19 13.94 -7.13 -5.02
N LEU A 20 12.62 -7.01 -4.87
CA LEU A 20 11.77 -8.09 -4.35
C LEU A 20 11.71 -9.28 -5.33
N ILE A 21 11.57 -9.03 -6.63
CA ILE A 21 11.64 -10.07 -7.67
C ILE A 21 12.99 -10.80 -7.60
N ASN A 22 14.09 -10.08 -7.51
CA ASN A 22 15.42 -10.69 -7.40
C ASN A 22 15.57 -11.56 -6.14
N LYS A 23 15.04 -11.11 -5.00
CA LYS A 23 15.06 -11.87 -3.74
C LYS A 23 14.16 -13.10 -3.78
N SER A 24 13.14 -13.11 -4.62
CA SER A 24 12.24 -14.25 -4.78
C SER A 24 12.78 -15.34 -5.71
N GLN A 25 13.90 -15.09 -6.38
CA GLN A 25 14.53 -16.08 -7.26
C GLN A 25 14.90 -17.35 -6.48
N GLY A 26 14.57 -18.49 -7.05
CA GLY A 26 14.78 -19.81 -6.41
C GLY A 26 13.57 -20.30 -5.60
N PHE A 27 12.54 -19.47 -5.42
CA PHE A 27 11.26 -19.90 -4.85
C PHE A 27 10.26 -20.15 -5.98
N ASN A 28 9.40 -21.15 -5.80
CA ASN A 28 8.24 -21.33 -6.67
C ASN A 28 7.14 -20.37 -6.21
N ILE A 29 6.85 -19.35 -7.00
CA ILE A 29 5.85 -18.31 -6.69
C ILE A 29 4.56 -18.65 -7.41
N ASP A 30 3.55 -19.08 -6.67
CA ASP A 30 2.24 -19.41 -7.23
C ASP A 30 1.39 -18.17 -7.50
N LYS A 31 1.58 -17.11 -6.68
CA LYS A 31 0.79 -15.89 -6.74
C LYS A 31 1.50 -14.72 -6.07
N ILE A 32 1.21 -13.52 -6.54
CA ILE A 32 1.70 -12.27 -5.95
C ILE A 32 0.52 -11.44 -5.47
N LEU A 33 0.58 -10.98 -4.22
CA LEU A 33 -0.33 -9.98 -3.66
C LEU A 33 0.33 -8.61 -3.79
N PHE A 34 -0.28 -7.72 -4.56
CA PHE A 34 0.20 -6.36 -4.79
C PHE A 34 -0.76 -5.33 -4.19
N CYS A 35 -0.35 -4.69 -3.10
CA CYS A 35 -1.12 -3.62 -2.46
C CYS A 35 -0.79 -2.28 -3.12
N ILE A 36 -1.84 -1.57 -3.60
CA ILE A 36 -1.76 -0.23 -4.20
C ILE A 36 -2.55 0.77 -3.37
N GLY A 37 -2.37 2.07 -3.63
CA GLY A 37 -2.95 3.17 -2.86
C GLY A 37 -1.96 3.72 -1.85
N ASN A 38 -2.40 3.92 -0.61
CA ASN A 38 -1.55 4.37 0.50
C ASN A 38 -0.85 5.70 0.22
N ASP A 39 -1.64 6.73 -0.14
CA ASP A 39 -1.21 8.11 -0.38
C ASP A 39 -0.32 8.29 -1.64
N ILE A 40 -0.45 7.42 -2.63
CA ILE A 40 0.38 7.47 -3.85
C ILE A 40 0.25 8.82 -4.60
N LEU A 41 -0.94 9.43 -4.62
CA LEU A 41 -1.17 10.70 -5.31
C LEU A 41 -0.88 11.91 -4.41
N HIS A 42 -0.73 11.72 -3.09
CA HIS A 42 -0.44 12.77 -2.12
C HIS A 42 -1.54 13.83 -1.95
N ILE A 43 -2.39 14.03 -2.95
CA ILE A 43 -3.49 15.01 -3.02
C ILE A 43 -4.75 14.39 -3.61
N ASP A 44 -5.93 14.94 -3.26
CA ASP A 44 -7.23 14.42 -3.68
C ASP A 44 -8.04 15.39 -4.56
N ASN A 45 -7.52 16.60 -4.81
CA ASN A 45 -8.24 17.62 -5.58
C ASN A 45 -7.31 18.55 -6.36
N VAL A 46 -7.92 19.37 -7.21
CA VAL A 46 -7.23 20.33 -8.08
C VAL A 46 -6.53 21.49 -7.33
N TYR A 47 -6.79 21.63 -6.04
CA TYR A 47 -6.24 22.69 -5.21
C TYR A 47 -4.97 22.24 -4.43
N GLY A 48 -4.46 21.05 -4.71
CA GLY A 48 -3.29 20.53 -4.02
C GLY A 48 -3.57 20.18 -2.56
N GLN A 49 -4.73 19.60 -2.26
CA GLN A 49 -5.15 19.28 -0.90
C GLN A 49 -5.46 17.81 -0.74
N THR A 50 -5.21 17.30 0.47
CA THR A 50 -5.69 15.97 0.88
C THR A 50 -7.21 15.91 0.90
N THR A 51 -7.78 14.72 1.07
CA THR A 51 -9.24 14.51 1.21
C THR A 51 -9.89 15.42 2.27
N LYS A 52 -9.18 15.72 3.35
CA LYS A 52 -9.66 16.59 4.44
C LYS A 52 -9.29 18.08 4.26
N GLY A 53 -8.75 18.47 3.12
CA GLY A 53 -8.44 19.85 2.80
C GLY A 53 -7.09 20.37 3.31
N THR A 54 -6.19 19.51 3.76
CA THR A 54 -4.83 19.92 4.13
C THR A 54 -4.00 20.13 2.87
N HIS A 55 -3.43 21.34 2.72
CA HIS A 55 -2.52 21.65 1.62
C HIS A 55 -1.24 20.82 1.68
N GLN A 56 -0.81 20.35 0.52
CA GLN A 56 0.43 19.59 0.33
C GLN A 56 1.33 20.31 -0.68
N ASP A 57 2.63 20.24 -0.44
CA ASP A 57 3.62 20.67 -1.41
C ASP A 57 3.77 19.60 -2.48
N THR A 58 3.62 19.98 -3.76
CA THR A 58 3.75 19.09 -4.91
C THR A 58 4.69 19.67 -5.94
N ASP A 59 5.44 18.82 -6.64
CA ASP A 59 6.41 19.18 -7.70
C ASP A 59 5.78 19.28 -9.09
N GLY A 60 4.47 19.06 -9.21
CA GLY A 60 3.74 19.07 -10.49
C GLY A 60 2.26 19.36 -10.32
N LYS A 61 1.52 19.09 -11.38
CA LYS A 61 0.07 19.26 -11.42
C LYS A 61 -0.63 17.94 -11.07
N TRP A 62 -1.85 18.03 -10.55
CA TRP A 62 -2.63 16.86 -10.13
C TRP A 62 -2.81 15.80 -11.23
N TRP A 63 -2.96 16.22 -12.51
CA TRP A 63 -3.09 15.27 -13.62
C TRP A 63 -1.78 14.62 -14.00
N GLU A 64 -0.64 15.32 -13.87
CA GLU A 64 0.71 14.78 -14.09
C GLU A 64 1.00 13.68 -13.07
N HIS A 65 0.70 13.93 -11.78
CA HIS A 65 0.83 12.93 -10.72
C HIS A 65 -0.06 11.72 -10.98
N TYR A 66 -1.31 11.93 -11.45
CA TYR A 66 -2.23 10.86 -11.76
C TYR A 66 -1.71 9.97 -12.90
N GLU A 67 -1.25 10.56 -14.00
CA GLU A 67 -0.69 9.84 -15.15
C GLU A 67 0.59 9.09 -14.77
N ILE A 68 1.49 9.73 -14.04
CA ILE A 68 2.74 9.11 -13.56
C ILE A 68 2.42 7.91 -12.66
N ALA A 69 1.52 8.07 -11.68
CA ALA A 69 1.14 7.00 -10.77
C ALA A 69 0.44 5.83 -11.50
N LEU A 70 -0.42 6.13 -12.48
CA LEU A 70 -1.06 5.09 -13.30
C LEU A 70 -0.01 4.29 -14.06
N MET A 71 0.91 4.96 -14.76
CA MET A 71 1.94 4.28 -15.55
C MET A 71 2.94 3.53 -14.68
N LEU A 72 3.24 4.04 -13.50
CA LEU A 72 4.05 3.33 -12.50
C LEU A 72 3.38 2.01 -12.09
N TYR A 73 2.09 2.05 -11.72
CA TYR A 73 1.37 0.84 -11.35
C TYR A 73 1.20 -0.14 -12.51
N VAL A 74 0.94 0.35 -13.73
CA VAL A 74 0.90 -0.49 -14.93
C VAL A 74 2.22 -1.25 -15.06
N LYS A 75 3.36 -0.53 -15.00
CA LYS A 75 4.69 -1.14 -15.12
C LYS A 75 4.98 -2.13 -13.99
N CYS A 76 4.62 -1.81 -12.75
CA CYS A 76 4.78 -2.73 -11.63
C CYS A 76 3.97 -4.03 -11.86
N VAL A 77 2.70 -3.92 -12.25
CA VAL A 77 1.87 -5.11 -12.52
C VAL A 77 2.42 -5.92 -13.68
N GLU A 78 2.90 -5.28 -14.76
CA GLU A 78 3.53 -5.96 -15.89
C GLU A 78 4.80 -6.73 -15.47
N MET A 79 5.65 -6.14 -14.63
CA MET A 79 6.83 -6.82 -14.09
C MET A 79 6.45 -8.03 -13.21
N LEU A 80 5.46 -7.87 -12.36
CA LEU A 80 5.02 -8.90 -11.41
C LEU A 80 4.32 -10.05 -12.12
N ARG A 81 3.41 -9.77 -13.07
CA ARG A 81 2.68 -10.82 -13.81
C ARG A 81 3.57 -11.68 -14.70
N TYR A 82 4.77 -11.20 -15.03
CA TYR A 82 5.77 -12.02 -15.72
C TYR A 82 6.28 -13.17 -14.84
N ILE A 83 6.19 -13.02 -13.51
CA ILE A 83 6.65 -14.02 -12.54
C ILE A 83 5.51 -14.98 -12.17
N ALA A 84 4.33 -14.45 -11.81
CA ALA A 84 3.16 -15.22 -11.37
C ALA A 84 1.88 -14.37 -11.49
N PRO A 85 0.68 -14.99 -11.44
CA PRO A 85 -0.58 -14.24 -11.37
C PRO A 85 -0.61 -13.25 -10.23
N VAL A 86 -1.21 -12.06 -10.46
CA VAL A 86 -1.21 -10.94 -9.51
C VAL A 86 -2.62 -10.67 -8.99
N ASP A 87 -2.78 -10.69 -7.67
CA ASP A 87 -3.96 -10.16 -7.00
C ASP A 87 -3.64 -8.73 -6.50
N VAL A 88 -4.29 -7.73 -7.10
CA VAL A 88 -4.11 -6.31 -6.75
C VAL A 88 -5.17 -5.92 -5.73
N ILE A 89 -4.76 -5.38 -4.59
CA ILE A 89 -5.65 -4.87 -3.54
C ILE A 89 -5.42 -3.37 -3.39
N HIS A 90 -6.49 -2.59 -3.50
CA HIS A 90 -6.45 -1.16 -3.24
C HIS A 90 -6.71 -0.88 -1.76
N SER A 91 -5.74 -0.26 -1.09
CA SER A 91 -5.88 0.27 0.27
C SER A 91 -6.26 1.74 0.20
N MET A 92 -7.43 2.06 0.75
CA MET A 92 -7.91 3.44 0.85
C MET A 92 -7.01 4.25 1.77
N SER A 93 -6.77 5.51 1.46
CA SER A 93 -5.85 6.38 2.21
C SER A 93 -6.39 7.80 2.41
N ASN A 94 -5.82 8.52 3.37
CA ASN A 94 -6.39 9.81 3.80
C ASN A 94 -5.97 11.01 2.95
N HIS A 95 -4.94 10.88 2.13
CA HIS A 95 -4.50 11.95 1.23
C HIS A 95 -5.25 11.96 -0.09
N ASP A 96 -5.63 10.79 -0.62
CA ASP A 96 -6.15 10.60 -1.97
C ASP A 96 -7.35 9.63 -2.02
N TYR A 97 -8.26 9.74 -1.05
CA TYR A 97 -9.37 8.81 -0.87
C TYR A 97 -10.21 8.62 -2.15
N GLN A 98 -10.58 9.72 -2.82
CA GLN A 98 -11.38 9.68 -4.03
C GLN A 98 -10.53 9.45 -5.28
N SER A 99 -9.45 10.21 -5.44
CA SER A 99 -8.58 10.11 -6.62
C SER A 99 -7.84 8.78 -6.68
N GLY A 100 -7.39 8.25 -5.53
CA GLY A 100 -6.80 6.92 -5.43
C GLY A 100 -7.76 5.80 -5.80
N PHE A 101 -9.04 5.91 -5.41
CA PHE A 101 -10.08 4.98 -5.85
C PHE A 101 -10.27 5.01 -7.38
N HIS A 102 -10.32 6.21 -7.97
CA HIS A 102 -10.40 6.35 -9.44
C HIS A 102 -9.17 5.78 -10.13
N LEU A 103 -7.98 5.99 -9.58
CA LEU A 103 -6.73 5.43 -10.10
C LEU A 103 -6.77 3.90 -10.11
N ALA A 104 -7.22 3.29 -9.01
CA ALA A 104 -7.37 1.84 -8.92
C ALA A 104 -8.37 1.28 -9.96
N HIS A 105 -9.48 1.98 -10.20
CA HIS A 105 -10.45 1.63 -11.24
C HIS A 105 -9.88 1.78 -12.65
N THR A 106 -9.08 2.82 -12.91
CA THR A 106 -8.40 3.02 -14.18
C THR A 106 -7.40 1.90 -14.44
N LEU A 107 -6.60 1.53 -13.43
CA LEU A 107 -5.67 0.41 -13.50
C LEU A 107 -6.39 -0.92 -13.79
N LYS A 108 -7.51 -1.20 -13.10
CA LYS A 108 -8.34 -2.38 -13.38
C LYS A 108 -8.85 -2.38 -14.83
N SER A 109 -9.25 -1.21 -15.34
CA SER A 109 -9.72 -1.07 -16.73
C SER A 109 -8.60 -1.31 -17.74
N TRP A 110 -7.36 -0.94 -17.40
CA TRP A 110 -6.18 -1.24 -18.20
C TRP A 110 -5.97 -2.74 -18.38
N PHE A 111 -6.08 -3.49 -17.29
CA PHE A 111 -5.88 -4.95 -17.27
C PHE A 111 -7.17 -5.76 -17.46
N ARG A 112 -8.27 -5.16 -17.99
CA ARG A 112 -9.57 -5.85 -18.14
C ARG A 112 -9.58 -7.14 -18.98
N LYS A 113 -8.55 -7.34 -19.79
CA LYS A 113 -8.37 -8.54 -20.63
C LYS A 113 -7.29 -9.50 -20.12
N ALA A 114 -6.70 -9.18 -18.97
CA ALA A 114 -5.64 -10.00 -18.37
C ALA A 114 -6.26 -11.00 -17.39
N ASP A 115 -6.28 -12.27 -17.75
CA ASP A 115 -6.89 -13.33 -16.92
C ASP A 115 -6.05 -13.66 -15.67
N ASP A 116 -4.78 -13.27 -15.68
CA ASP A 116 -3.79 -13.46 -14.61
C ASP A 116 -3.70 -12.28 -13.63
N VAL A 117 -4.54 -11.24 -13.79
CA VAL A 117 -4.60 -10.08 -12.87
C VAL A 117 -6.01 -9.93 -12.30
N ARG A 118 -6.13 -9.99 -10.98
CA ARG A 118 -7.39 -9.79 -10.26
C ARG A 118 -7.34 -8.55 -9.41
N PHE A 119 -8.50 -7.93 -9.13
CA PHE A 119 -8.58 -6.66 -8.41
C PHE A 119 -9.63 -6.70 -7.30
N ASP A 120 -9.22 -6.34 -6.07
CA ASP A 120 -10.12 -5.89 -5.01
C ASP A 120 -9.96 -4.38 -4.81
N ILE A 121 -10.93 -3.63 -5.32
CA ILE A 121 -11.02 -2.16 -5.22
C ILE A 121 -12.27 -1.72 -4.47
N SER A 122 -12.81 -2.56 -3.59
CA SER A 122 -13.89 -2.18 -2.69
C SER A 122 -13.47 -1.01 -1.78
N VAL A 123 -14.45 -0.22 -1.30
CA VAL A 123 -14.20 0.94 -0.43
C VAL A 123 -14.01 0.59 1.05
N ALA A 124 -13.83 -0.69 1.37
CA ALA A 124 -13.55 -1.11 2.72
C ALA A 124 -12.17 -0.60 3.17
N HIS A 125 -12.12 0.04 4.36
CA HIS A 125 -10.86 0.55 4.92
C HIS A 125 -9.89 -0.58 5.29
N ARG A 126 -10.42 -1.69 5.82
CA ARG A 126 -9.64 -2.92 6.07
C ARG A 126 -9.89 -3.92 4.97
N LYS A 127 -8.82 -4.47 4.46
CA LYS A 127 -8.81 -5.52 3.45
C LYS A 127 -8.28 -6.81 4.06
N TYR A 128 -8.82 -7.91 3.61
CA TYR A 128 -8.44 -9.23 4.11
C TYR A 128 -8.18 -10.18 2.95
N TYR A 129 -7.08 -10.92 3.06
CA TYR A 129 -6.64 -11.85 2.04
C TYR A 129 -6.15 -13.15 2.67
N VAL A 130 -6.56 -14.27 2.12
CA VAL A 130 -6.12 -15.59 2.58
C VAL A 130 -5.37 -16.30 1.47
N TYR A 131 -4.19 -16.81 1.81
CA TYR A 131 -3.42 -17.69 0.95
C TYR A 131 -2.91 -18.89 1.77
N GLY A 132 -3.43 -20.10 1.45
CA GLY A 132 -3.16 -21.29 2.23
C GLY A 132 -3.53 -21.12 3.70
N GLU A 133 -2.59 -21.31 4.60
CA GLU A 133 -2.75 -21.10 6.05
C GLU A 133 -2.44 -19.66 6.50
N ASN A 134 -2.11 -18.76 5.55
CA ASN A 134 -1.77 -17.36 5.86
C ASN A 134 -2.99 -16.47 5.71
N PHE A 135 -3.19 -15.58 6.68
CA PHE A 135 -4.23 -14.58 6.70
C PHE A 135 -3.61 -13.19 6.81
N ILE A 136 -3.82 -12.35 5.82
CA ILE A 136 -3.22 -11.03 5.67
C ILE A 136 -4.31 -9.98 5.80
N GLY A 137 -4.15 -9.07 6.75
CA GLY A 137 -4.91 -7.84 6.87
C GLY A 137 -4.12 -6.66 6.33
N LEU A 138 -4.80 -5.71 5.70
CA LEU A 138 -4.24 -4.49 5.14
C LEU A 138 -5.13 -3.30 5.53
N GLU A 139 -4.52 -2.23 6.03
CA GLU A 139 -5.17 -0.95 6.30
C GLU A 139 -4.16 0.18 6.09
N HIS A 140 -4.63 1.39 5.75
CA HIS A 140 -3.73 2.53 5.63
C HIS A 140 -3.04 2.86 6.95
N GLY A 141 -3.76 2.84 8.08
CA GLY A 141 -3.18 3.06 9.40
C GLY A 141 -3.59 4.38 10.06
N ASP A 142 -4.50 5.14 9.44
CA ASP A 142 -5.09 6.36 10.00
C ASP A 142 -6.39 6.11 10.79
N GLY A 143 -6.84 4.85 10.83
CA GLY A 143 -8.12 4.43 11.41
C GLY A 143 -7.98 3.80 12.79
N ALA A 144 -8.00 2.48 12.85
CA ALA A 144 -7.99 1.74 14.10
C ALA A 144 -6.62 1.79 14.79
N LYS A 145 -6.62 1.77 16.13
CA LYS A 145 -5.38 1.62 16.88
C LYS A 145 -4.75 0.25 16.60
N MET A 146 -3.43 0.22 16.44
CA MET A 146 -2.66 -0.99 16.18
C MET A 146 -3.02 -2.15 17.13
N ASP A 147 -3.20 -1.84 18.43
CA ASP A 147 -3.53 -2.83 19.46
C ASP A 147 -4.90 -3.50 19.28
N ASN A 148 -5.82 -2.88 18.54
CA ASN A 148 -7.16 -3.39 18.29
C ASN A 148 -7.25 -4.26 17.04
N LEU A 149 -6.27 -4.17 16.14
CA LEU A 149 -6.31 -4.84 14.83
C LEU A 149 -6.42 -6.36 14.91
N PRO A 150 -5.74 -7.08 15.82
CA PRO A 150 -5.91 -8.52 15.96
C PRO A 150 -7.35 -8.93 16.31
N LEU A 151 -7.99 -8.18 17.22
CA LEU A 151 -9.36 -8.45 17.61
C LEU A 151 -10.35 -8.12 16.49
N LEU A 152 -10.14 -6.98 15.80
CA LEU A 152 -10.95 -6.60 14.64
C LEU A 152 -10.84 -7.64 13.51
N MET A 153 -9.65 -8.13 13.23
CA MET A 153 -9.40 -9.17 12.24
C MET A 153 -10.18 -10.47 12.56
N ALA A 154 -10.16 -10.88 13.82
CA ALA A 154 -10.90 -12.07 14.27
C ALA A 154 -12.42 -11.85 14.25
N GLN A 155 -12.89 -10.65 14.61
CA GLN A 155 -14.31 -10.31 14.67
C GLN A 155 -14.92 -10.09 13.29
N GLU A 156 -14.22 -9.41 12.40
CA GLU A 156 -14.71 -9.10 11.07
C GLU A 156 -14.66 -10.30 10.12
N GLN A 157 -13.72 -11.22 10.35
CA GLN A 157 -13.47 -12.38 9.49
C GLN A 157 -13.29 -13.68 10.30
N PRO A 158 -14.30 -14.09 11.11
CA PRO A 158 -14.15 -15.21 12.02
C PRO A 158 -13.89 -16.55 11.31
N GLU A 159 -14.47 -16.74 10.12
CA GLU A 159 -14.24 -17.96 9.34
C GLU A 159 -12.81 -18.04 8.79
N MET A 160 -12.28 -16.94 8.28
CA MET A 160 -10.90 -16.86 7.80
C MET A 160 -9.92 -17.04 8.96
N TRP A 161 -10.22 -16.42 10.10
CA TRP A 161 -9.45 -16.58 11.33
C TRP A 161 -9.38 -18.04 11.78
N ALA A 162 -10.48 -18.74 11.79
CA ALA A 162 -10.55 -20.14 12.22
C ALA A 162 -9.81 -21.11 11.28
N LYS A 163 -9.78 -20.81 9.98
CA LYS A 163 -9.16 -21.64 8.94
C LYS A 163 -7.66 -21.41 8.78
N THR A 164 -7.12 -20.33 9.34
CA THR A 164 -5.73 -19.93 9.11
C THR A 164 -4.90 -20.03 10.37
N LYS A 165 -3.58 -20.13 10.20
CA LYS A 165 -2.64 -20.38 11.28
C LYS A 165 -1.68 -19.22 11.50
N TYR A 166 -1.21 -18.62 10.41
CA TYR A 166 -0.27 -17.52 10.40
C TYR A 166 -1.00 -16.24 10.00
N ARG A 167 -0.91 -15.20 10.82
CA ARG A 167 -1.69 -13.97 10.62
C ARG A 167 -0.79 -12.75 10.68
N TYR A 168 -0.96 -11.88 9.68
CA TYR A 168 -0.16 -10.67 9.51
C TYR A 168 -1.09 -9.51 9.25
N PHE A 169 -0.78 -8.34 9.80
CA PHE A 169 -1.50 -7.12 9.51
C PHE A 169 -0.51 -6.03 9.12
N TYR A 170 -0.61 -5.52 7.90
CA TYR A 170 0.29 -4.51 7.37
C TYR A 170 -0.38 -3.14 7.34
N LEU A 171 0.32 -2.15 7.89
CA LEU A 171 -0.08 -0.76 7.99
C LEU A 171 0.89 0.13 7.22
N HIS A 172 0.42 1.32 6.85
CA HIS A 172 1.16 2.36 6.15
C HIS A 172 1.09 3.67 6.94
N HIS A 173 0.77 4.83 6.34
CA HIS A 173 0.51 6.12 6.94
C HIS A 173 1.69 6.73 7.72
N ILE A 174 2.34 6.00 8.61
CA ILE A 174 3.49 6.48 9.38
C ILE A 174 4.74 6.28 8.54
N HIS A 175 5.25 7.37 7.95
CA HIS A 175 6.37 7.35 7.01
C HIS A 175 7.73 7.05 7.64
N HIS A 176 7.83 7.10 8.96
CA HIS A 176 9.06 6.82 9.69
C HIS A 176 8.85 5.73 10.73
N LYS A 177 9.92 5.03 11.03
CA LYS A 177 9.94 4.13 12.18
C LYS A 177 9.66 4.95 13.43
N VAL A 178 8.49 4.82 14.02
CA VAL A 178 8.25 5.33 15.36
C VAL A 178 9.23 4.58 16.26
N LYS A 179 10.27 5.28 16.72
CA LYS A 179 11.16 4.79 17.79
C LYS A 179 10.41 4.67 19.13
N HIS A 180 9.27 4.01 19.12
CA HIS A 180 8.66 3.48 20.31
C HIS A 180 9.24 2.11 20.56
N LYS A 181 10.39 2.09 21.25
CA LYS A 181 10.98 0.87 21.81
C LYS A 181 11.25 -0.26 20.78
N TRP A 182 12.13 0.00 19.79
CA TRP A 182 12.80 -1.05 19.00
C TRP A 182 11.96 -1.94 18.06
N LEU A 183 10.68 -1.64 17.79
CA LEU A 183 9.82 -2.54 17.02
C LEU A 183 9.07 -1.80 15.89
N ASP A 184 9.42 -2.08 14.65
CA ASP A 184 8.62 -1.76 13.47
C ASP A 184 7.42 -2.72 13.35
N ALA A 185 7.54 -3.88 13.97
CA ALA A 185 6.53 -4.92 14.07
C ALA A 185 6.25 -5.24 15.54
N LYS A 186 5.01 -5.52 15.87
CA LYS A 186 4.59 -5.97 17.20
C LYS A 186 3.88 -7.31 17.06
N ASP A 187 4.41 -8.31 17.75
CA ASP A 187 3.76 -9.61 17.88
C ASP A 187 2.70 -9.54 18.97
N TYR A 188 1.46 -9.76 18.54
CA TYR A 188 0.33 -10.01 19.42
C TYR A 188 0.06 -11.52 19.50
N ILE A 189 -0.81 -11.93 20.43
CA ILE A 189 -1.22 -13.32 20.48
C ILE A 189 -1.91 -13.71 19.15
N GLY A 190 -1.17 -14.43 18.30
CA GLY A 190 -1.65 -14.98 17.04
C GLY A 190 -1.68 -14.04 15.84
N VAL A 191 -1.15 -12.81 15.93
CA VAL A 191 -1.04 -11.87 14.81
C VAL A 191 0.22 -11.02 14.94
N THR A 192 1.00 -10.93 13.87
CA THR A 192 2.08 -9.93 13.74
C THR A 192 1.52 -8.70 13.04
N VAL A 193 1.63 -7.52 13.64
CA VAL A 193 1.22 -6.23 13.05
C VAL A 193 2.46 -5.40 12.75
N GLU A 194 2.59 -4.92 11.52
CA GLU A 194 3.77 -4.22 11.04
C GLU A 194 3.42 -2.96 10.24
N TYR A 195 4.14 -1.85 10.50
CA TYR A 195 4.14 -0.68 9.64
C TYR A 195 5.13 -0.84 8.50
N MET A 196 4.63 -0.75 7.27
CA MET A 196 5.45 -0.79 6.07
C MET A 196 6.13 0.56 5.86
N ARG A 197 7.40 0.52 5.46
CA ARG A 197 8.14 1.74 5.16
C ARG A 197 7.67 2.37 3.87
N SER A 198 7.56 3.70 3.87
CA SER A 198 7.40 4.48 2.65
C SER A 198 8.71 4.56 1.87
N PRO A 199 8.68 4.50 0.54
CA PRO A 199 9.83 4.82 -0.31
C PRO A 199 10.12 6.33 -0.38
N SER A 200 9.19 7.18 0.14
CA SER A 200 9.36 8.64 0.15
C SER A 200 10.51 9.09 1.04
N SER A 201 11.07 10.26 0.76
CA SER A 201 11.94 10.98 1.70
C SER A 201 11.11 11.66 2.80
N ALA A 202 11.78 12.10 3.88
CA ALA A 202 11.15 12.96 4.87
C ALA A 202 10.76 14.31 4.23
N ASP A 203 9.49 14.67 4.29
CA ASP A 203 9.00 15.96 3.82
C ASP A 203 9.27 17.11 4.82
N SER A 204 8.86 18.33 4.47
CA SER A 204 9.03 19.51 5.30
C SER A 204 8.32 19.40 6.66
N TRP A 205 7.20 18.68 6.73
CA TRP A 205 6.46 18.44 7.96
C TRP A 205 7.25 17.53 8.91
N HIS A 206 7.79 16.43 8.39
CA HIS A 206 8.64 15.49 9.15
C HIS A 206 9.89 16.18 9.67
N SER A 207 10.55 16.98 8.81
CA SER A 207 11.73 17.76 9.20
C SER A 207 11.44 18.75 10.33
N ARG A 208 10.29 19.45 10.28
CA ARG A 208 9.88 20.38 11.38
C ARG A 208 9.59 19.68 12.70
N LYS A 209 9.15 18.43 12.65
CA LYS A 209 8.84 17.62 13.84
C LYS A 209 10.05 16.90 14.40
N GLY A 210 11.22 16.96 13.72
CA GLY A 210 12.46 16.33 14.17
C GLY A 210 12.52 14.82 13.92
N PHE A 211 11.83 14.38 12.89
CA PHE A 211 11.83 12.98 12.43
C PHE A 211 12.84 12.78 11.30
#